data_7a9cd0d78ecd058d680e4c2de8d7bb5d
#
_entry.id   7a9cd0d78ecd058d680e4c2de8d7bb5d
#
_cell.length_a   1.000
_cell.length_b   1.000
_cell.length_c   1.000
_cell.angle_alpha   90.00
_cell.angle_beta   90.00
_cell.angle_gamma   90.00
#
_symmetry.space_group_name_H-M   'P 1'
#
loop_
_entity.id
_entity.type
_entity.pdbx_description
1 polymer ?
#
loop_
_entity_poly.entity_id
_entity_poly.type
_entity_poly.pdbx_seq_one_letter_code
_entity_poly.pdbx_strand_id
1 'polypeptide(L)' 'MAALTTIAGLEHSYLWHAALADNLRRLGRASEAAGELHTAVTLAPGEVEQRLLQGRLRTVRSALG' A
#
# COMPACT_ATOMS: atom_id res chain seq x y z
N MET A 1 0.64 13.11 -20.30
CA MET A 1 1.17 12.21 -19.27
C MET A 1 1.37 12.89 -17.92
N ALA A 2 2.07 14.00 -17.92
CA ALA A 2 2.28 14.75 -16.67
C ALA A 2 0.97 15.21 -16.04
N ALA A 3 0.05 15.71 -16.84
CA ALA A 3 -1.24 16.17 -16.34
C ALA A 3 -2.05 15.02 -15.75
N LEU A 4 -1.99 13.87 -16.39
CA LEU A 4 -2.68 12.69 -15.90
C LEU A 4 -2.11 12.27 -14.57
N THR A 5 -0.81 12.29 -14.45
CA THR A 5 -0.14 11.95 -13.21
C THR A 5 -0.55 12.89 -12.09
N THR A 6 -0.66 14.18 -12.40
CA THR A 6 -1.04 15.19 -11.41
C THR A 6 -2.47 14.96 -10.92
N ILE A 7 -3.39 14.70 -11.84
CA ILE A 7 -4.79 14.51 -11.50
C ILE A 7 -5.00 13.27 -10.65
N ALA A 8 -4.33 12.21 -11.02
CA ALA A 8 -4.45 10.93 -10.34
C ALA A 8 -3.43 10.76 -9.22
N GLY A 9 -2.78 11.86 -8.83
CA GLY A 9 -1.68 11.80 -7.87
C GLY A 9 -2.00 11.08 -6.59
N LEU A 10 -3.12 11.40 -5.95
CA LEU A 10 -3.48 10.77 -4.69
C LEU A 10 -3.80 9.29 -4.85
N GLU A 11 -4.52 8.94 -5.91
CA GLU A 11 -4.86 7.55 -6.17
C GLU A 11 -3.61 6.75 -6.51
N HIS A 12 -2.72 7.35 -7.31
CA HIS A 12 -1.47 6.71 -7.66
C HIS A 12 -0.55 6.56 -6.45
N SER A 13 -0.63 7.49 -5.50
CA SER A 13 0.20 7.39 -4.30
C SER A 13 -0.12 6.13 -3.51
N TYR A 14 -1.39 5.84 -3.29
CA TYR A 14 -1.72 4.63 -2.53
C TYR A 14 -1.37 3.37 -3.31
N LEU A 15 -1.55 3.37 -4.62
CA LEU A 15 -1.17 2.24 -5.46
C LEU A 15 0.33 2.03 -5.46
N TRP A 16 1.08 3.12 -5.50
CA TRP A 16 2.53 3.06 -5.48
C TRP A 16 3.04 2.44 -4.18
N HIS A 17 2.49 2.88 -3.06
CA HIS A 17 2.88 2.32 -1.76
C HIS A 17 2.47 0.86 -1.64
N ALA A 18 1.31 0.50 -2.18
CA ALA A 18 0.87 -0.89 -2.16
C ALA A 18 1.79 -1.78 -3.00
N ALA A 19 2.21 -1.29 -4.17
CA ALA A 19 3.12 -2.03 -5.03
C ALA A 19 4.49 -2.16 -4.38
N LEU A 20 4.97 -1.10 -3.76
CA LEU A 20 6.25 -1.12 -3.05
C LEU A 20 6.20 -2.13 -1.89
N ALA A 21 5.08 -2.16 -1.18
CA ALA A 21 4.90 -3.11 -0.09
C ALA A 21 4.98 -4.55 -0.60
N ASP A 22 4.40 -4.83 -1.74
CA ASP A 22 4.46 -6.17 -2.31
C ASP A 22 5.89 -6.57 -2.63
N ASN A 23 6.65 -5.66 -3.22
CA ASN A 23 8.05 -5.90 -3.51
C ASN A 23 8.86 -6.12 -2.23
N LEU A 24 8.63 -5.30 -1.22
CA LEU A 24 9.33 -5.44 0.06
C LEU A 24 9.03 -6.77 0.72
N ARG A 25 7.78 -7.21 0.64
CA ARG A 25 7.39 -8.49 1.20
C ARG A 25 8.12 -9.62 0.50
N ARG A 26 8.24 -9.55 -0.83
CA ARG A 26 8.96 -10.56 -1.61
C ARG A 26 10.44 -10.62 -1.26
N LEU A 27 10.99 -9.49 -0.87
CA LEU A 27 12.40 -9.41 -0.47
C LEU A 27 12.61 -9.84 0.99
N GLY A 28 11.56 -10.23 1.69
CA GLY A 28 11.66 -10.60 3.08
C GLY A 28 11.69 -9.42 4.03
N ARG A 29 11.33 -8.25 3.57
CA ARG A 29 11.36 -7.01 4.37
C ARG A 29 9.95 -6.68 4.84
N ALA A 30 9.38 -7.60 5.61
CA ALA A 30 7.98 -7.52 6.02
C ALA A 30 7.66 -6.30 6.88
N SER A 31 8.60 -5.90 7.73
CA SER A 31 8.40 -4.72 8.58
C SER A 31 8.22 -3.45 7.74
N GLU A 32 9.08 -3.28 6.74
CA GLU A 32 8.98 -2.14 5.84
C GLU A 32 7.72 -2.23 4.99
N ALA A 33 7.36 -3.44 4.56
CA ALA A 33 6.14 -3.66 3.79
C ALA A 33 4.91 -3.24 4.59
N ALA A 34 4.87 -3.55 5.88
CA ALA A 34 3.77 -3.15 6.74
C ALA A 34 3.65 -1.63 6.81
N GLY A 35 4.77 -0.93 6.91
CA GLY A 35 4.78 0.52 6.91
C GLY A 35 4.21 1.11 5.64
N GLU A 36 4.60 0.55 4.49
CA GLU A 36 4.09 1.02 3.20
C GLU A 36 2.60 0.74 3.05
N LEU A 37 2.14 -0.41 3.51
CA LEU A 37 0.71 -0.72 3.47
C LEU A 37 -0.10 0.20 4.37
N HIS A 38 0.44 0.54 5.52
CA HIS A 38 -0.22 1.49 6.41
C HIS A 38 -0.39 2.84 5.73
N THR A 39 0.65 3.30 5.05
CA THR A 39 0.59 4.54 4.28
C THR A 39 -0.45 4.43 3.17
N ALA A 40 -0.47 3.31 2.46
CA ALA A 40 -1.44 3.08 1.39
C ALA A 40 -2.87 3.13 1.91
N VAL A 41 -3.14 2.54 3.06
CA VAL A 41 -4.47 2.59 3.67
C VAL A 41 -4.88 4.04 3.94
N THR A 42 -3.95 4.82 4.49
CA THR A 42 -4.21 6.22 4.79
C THR A 42 -4.55 7.02 3.54
N LEU A 43 -3.91 6.69 2.43
CA LEU A 43 -4.09 7.43 1.17
C LEU A 43 -5.21 6.87 0.30
N ALA A 44 -5.72 5.70 0.62
CA ALA A 44 -6.73 5.05 -0.22
C ALA A 44 -8.01 5.88 -0.29
N PRO A 45 -8.55 6.09 -1.49
CA PRO A 45 -9.68 7.00 -1.68
C PRO A 45 -11.01 6.44 -1.25
N GLY A 46 -11.16 5.12 -1.17
CA GLY A 46 -12.44 4.50 -0.91
C GLY A 46 -12.38 3.40 0.12
N GLU A 47 -13.57 3.04 0.61
CA GLU A 47 -13.71 2.03 1.65
C GLU A 47 -13.27 0.64 1.19
N VAL A 48 -13.59 0.33 -0.08
CA VAL A 48 -13.25 -0.98 -0.64
C VAL A 48 -11.74 -1.14 -0.70
N GLU A 49 -11.06 -0.10 -1.19
CA GLU A 49 -9.60 -0.10 -1.27
C GLU A 49 -8.97 -0.18 0.11
N GLN A 50 -9.51 0.55 1.06
CA GLN A 50 -9.01 0.53 2.42
C GLN A 50 -9.12 -0.86 3.05
N ARG A 51 -10.26 -1.51 2.86
CA ARG A 51 -10.46 -2.86 3.39
C ARG A 51 -9.51 -3.87 2.78
N LEU A 52 -9.31 -3.76 1.47
CA LEU A 52 -8.40 -4.65 0.77
C LEU A 52 -6.98 -4.50 1.32
N LEU A 53 -6.53 -3.26 1.45
CA LEU A 53 -5.18 -2.99 1.93
C LEU A 53 -5.02 -3.35 3.40
N GLN A 54 -6.05 -3.14 4.20
CA GLN A 54 -6.02 -3.54 5.60
C GLN A 54 -5.89 -5.05 5.74
N GLY A 55 -6.53 -5.80 4.86
CA GLY A 55 -6.39 -7.25 4.82
C GLY A 55 -4.96 -7.66 4.52
N ARG A 56 -4.34 -7.01 3.56
CA ARG A 56 -2.94 -7.26 3.24
C ARG A 56 -2.02 -6.91 4.40
N LEU A 57 -2.30 -5.78 5.04
CA LEU A 57 -1.53 -5.33 6.19
C LEU A 57 -1.59 -6.34 7.32
N ARG A 58 -2.77 -6.88 7.58
CA ARG A 58 -2.95 -7.91 8.59
C ARG A 58 -2.13 -9.15 8.28
N THR A 59 -2.14 -9.56 7.02
CA THR A 59 -1.35 -10.72 6.58
C THR A 59 0.14 -10.50 6.81
N VAL A 60 0.63 -9.32 6.45
CA VAL A 60 2.04 -8.99 6.63
C VAL A 60 2.41 -8.95 8.11
N ARG A 61 1.55 -8.37 8.94
CA ARG A 61 1.78 -8.31 10.38
C ARG A 61 1.80 -9.70 11.02
N SER A 62 0.95 -10.59 10.54
CA SER A 62 0.96 -11.97 10.99
C SER A 62 2.29 -12.65 10.69
N ALA A 63 2.86 -12.34 9.53
CA ALA A 63 4.17 -12.88 9.17
C ALA A 63 5.28 -12.34 10.05
N LEU A 64 5.11 -11.13 10.60
CA LEU A 64 6.09 -10.54 11.51
C LEU A 64 6.00 -11.14 12.91
N GLY A 65 4.80 -11.46 13.30
CA GLY A 65 4.54 -11.94 14.65
C GLY A 65 4.80 -13.36 14.86
#